data_120b62bb764403fecee9c29929d704e4
#
_entry.id   120b62bb764403fecee9c29929d704e4
#
_cell.length_a   1.000
_cell.length_b   1.000
_cell.length_c   1.000
_cell.angle_alpha   90.00
_cell.angle_beta   90.00
_cell.angle_gamma   90.00
#
_symmetry.space_group_name_H-M   'P 1'
#
loop_
_entity.id
_entity.type
_entity.pdbx_description
1 polymer ?
#
loop_
_entity_poly.entity_id
_entity_poly.type
_entity_poly.pdbx_seq_one_letter_code
_entity_poly.pdbx_strand_id
1 'polypeptide(L)'
;MNSEGLDTLDKKILDVIKDNARLSYSDIGAQVGISRVAVKNRMDILEKNGIIKGYQTVIETNNIPTGVNFTLDVEAASESVSYVLEVLCNDPYIRQVYSTTGNCRFHCRGYAPNNTTLSSHVRYLYNHTKGIRRLECQIIMATYMDIDGGVEYEKYQESEHLER
;
A
#
# COMPACT_ATOMS: atom_id res chain seq x y z
N MET A 1 3.60 -13.11 -11.36
CA MET A 1 2.87 -12.90 -12.65
C MET A 1 3.89 -12.45 -13.66
N ASN A 2 4.03 -13.23 -14.75
CA ASN A 2 5.07 -13.02 -15.74
C ASN A 2 4.83 -11.74 -16.54
N SER A 3 5.90 -10.96 -16.75
CA SER A 3 5.94 -9.81 -17.67
C SER A 3 5.85 -10.21 -19.17
N GLU A 4 5.43 -11.42 -19.46
CA GLU A 4 5.36 -12.03 -20.79
C GLU A 4 4.11 -11.62 -21.58
N GLY A 5 3.67 -10.41 -21.51
CA GLY A 5 2.53 -9.92 -22.30
C GLY A 5 2.59 -8.41 -22.55
N LEU A 6 3.57 -7.71 -21.96
CA LEU A 6 3.74 -6.27 -22.15
C LEU A 6 4.78 -5.99 -23.23
N ASP A 7 4.39 -5.28 -24.27
CA ASP A 7 5.34 -4.81 -25.25
C ASP A 7 6.13 -3.57 -24.76
N THR A 8 7.10 -3.12 -25.54
CA THR A 8 7.96 -1.99 -25.18
C THR A 8 7.17 -0.69 -25.02
N LEU A 9 6.08 -0.52 -25.77
CA LEU A 9 5.24 0.68 -25.73
C LEU A 9 4.36 0.65 -24.46
N ASP A 10 3.84 -0.50 -24.09
CA ASP A 10 3.06 -0.66 -22.85
C ASP A 10 3.92 -0.32 -21.62
N LYS A 11 5.16 -0.80 -21.59
CA LYS A 11 6.12 -0.47 -20.51
C LYS A 11 6.39 1.04 -20.45
N LYS A 12 6.61 1.69 -21.59
CA LYS A 12 6.80 3.16 -21.63
C LYS A 12 5.57 3.92 -21.16
N ILE A 13 4.37 3.49 -21.54
CA ILE A 13 3.12 4.09 -21.04
C ILE A 13 3.03 3.95 -19.53
N LEU A 14 3.26 2.75 -18.99
CA LEU A 14 3.23 2.51 -17.55
C LEU A 14 4.28 3.36 -16.82
N ASP A 15 5.47 3.52 -17.37
CA ASP A 15 6.52 4.37 -16.79
C ASP A 15 6.11 5.85 -16.74
N VAL A 16 5.39 6.35 -17.73
CA VAL A 16 4.91 7.73 -17.75
C VAL A 16 3.78 7.95 -16.75
N ILE A 17 2.82 7.02 -16.67
CA ILE A 17 1.64 7.19 -15.81
C ILE A 17 1.89 6.90 -14.34
N LYS A 18 2.93 6.12 -13.99
CA LYS A 18 3.26 5.86 -12.57
C LYS A 18 3.63 7.15 -11.83
N ASP A 19 4.27 8.09 -12.52
CA ASP A 19 4.70 9.36 -11.93
C ASP A 19 3.59 10.41 -11.99
N ASN A 20 2.71 10.36 -13.02
CA ASN A 20 1.57 11.26 -13.12
C ASN A 20 0.38 10.63 -13.85
N ALA A 21 -0.51 10.02 -13.09
CA ALA A 21 -1.72 9.40 -13.62
C ALA A 21 -2.78 10.38 -14.16
N ARG A 22 -2.57 11.69 -14.03
CA ARG A 22 -3.49 12.74 -14.53
C ARG A 22 -3.15 13.24 -15.93
N LEU A 23 -2.11 12.72 -16.55
CA LEU A 23 -1.73 13.11 -17.93
C LEU A 23 -2.86 12.75 -18.91
N SER A 24 -3.08 13.64 -19.89
CA SER A 24 -4.00 13.33 -20.97
C SER A 24 -3.40 12.27 -21.90
N TYR A 25 -4.23 11.50 -22.60
CA TYR A 25 -3.75 10.55 -23.61
C TYR A 25 -2.92 11.22 -24.71
N SER A 26 -3.15 12.52 -24.98
CA SER A 26 -2.35 13.29 -25.92
C SER A 26 -0.94 13.54 -25.39
N ASP A 27 -0.82 13.90 -24.11
CA ASP A 27 0.47 14.16 -23.46
C ASP A 27 1.28 12.87 -23.31
N ILE A 28 0.63 11.77 -22.94
CA ILE A 28 1.25 10.44 -22.90
C ILE A 28 1.73 10.07 -24.30
N GLY A 29 0.89 10.27 -25.34
CA GLY A 29 1.23 9.98 -26.73
C GLY A 29 2.44 10.77 -27.22
N ALA A 30 2.53 12.06 -26.87
CA ALA A 30 3.67 12.90 -27.19
C ALA A 30 4.98 12.39 -26.55
N GLN A 31 4.93 11.90 -25.30
CA GLN A 31 6.10 11.37 -24.60
C GLN A 31 6.55 10.00 -25.12
N VAL A 32 5.58 9.14 -25.48
CA VAL A 32 5.86 7.76 -25.93
C VAL A 32 6.05 7.65 -27.44
N GLY A 33 5.67 8.68 -28.20
CA GLY A 33 5.82 8.75 -29.66
C GLY A 33 4.71 8.03 -30.44
N ILE A 34 3.47 8.01 -29.91
CA ILE A 34 2.30 7.40 -30.55
C ILE A 34 1.07 8.32 -30.49
N SER A 35 0.05 8.01 -31.30
CA SER A 35 -1.18 8.82 -31.33
C SER A 35 -1.99 8.66 -30.04
N ARG A 36 -2.81 9.71 -29.73
CA ARG A 36 -3.80 9.68 -28.63
C ARG A 36 -4.68 8.44 -28.68
N VAL A 37 -5.14 8.05 -29.87
CA VAL A 37 -6.03 6.88 -30.04
C VAL A 37 -5.29 5.58 -29.73
N ALA A 38 -4.02 5.47 -30.14
CA ALA A 38 -3.19 4.32 -29.82
C ALA A 38 -2.94 4.20 -28.31
N VAL A 39 -2.68 5.34 -27.61
CA VAL A 39 -2.56 5.36 -26.15
C VAL A 39 -3.85 4.87 -25.50
N LYS A 40 -5.00 5.44 -25.88
CA LYS A 40 -6.30 5.05 -25.32
C LYS A 40 -6.53 3.54 -25.45
N ASN A 41 -6.34 2.98 -26.64
CA ASN A 41 -6.55 1.55 -26.87
C ASN A 41 -5.65 0.68 -25.99
N ARG A 42 -4.38 1.08 -25.78
CA ARG A 42 -3.44 0.38 -24.92
C ARG A 42 -3.83 0.48 -23.44
N MET A 43 -4.21 1.66 -22.99
CA MET A 43 -4.70 1.87 -21.61
C MET A 43 -5.93 1.01 -21.32
N ASP A 44 -6.90 1.00 -22.24
CA ASP A 44 -8.11 0.16 -22.12
C ASP A 44 -7.76 -1.34 -21.98
N ILE A 45 -6.74 -1.82 -22.72
CA ILE A 45 -6.25 -3.20 -22.63
C ILE A 45 -5.54 -3.46 -21.29
N LEU A 46 -4.68 -2.55 -20.85
CA LEU A 46 -3.95 -2.67 -19.58
C LEU A 46 -4.89 -2.71 -18.37
N GLU A 47 -5.94 -1.88 -18.41
CA GLU A 47 -7.00 -1.88 -17.40
C GLU A 47 -7.83 -3.17 -17.45
N LYS A 48 -8.29 -3.58 -18.63
CA LYS A 48 -9.08 -4.81 -18.81
C LYS A 48 -8.33 -6.06 -18.36
N ASN A 49 -7.02 -6.12 -18.58
CA ASN A 49 -6.18 -7.23 -18.17
C ASN A 49 -5.76 -7.13 -16.68
N GLY A 50 -6.21 -6.11 -15.95
CA GLY A 50 -5.90 -5.91 -14.53
C GLY A 50 -4.43 -5.58 -14.24
N ILE A 51 -3.67 -5.14 -15.26
CA ILE A 51 -2.31 -4.63 -15.11
C ILE A 51 -2.38 -3.29 -14.41
N ILE A 52 -3.25 -2.40 -14.89
CA ILE A 52 -3.66 -1.19 -14.16
C ILE A 52 -4.90 -1.56 -13.34
N LYS A 53 -4.77 -1.55 -12.03
CA LYS A 53 -5.86 -1.89 -11.11
C LYS A 53 -6.70 -0.69 -10.71
N GLY A 54 -6.19 0.51 -10.92
CA GLY A 54 -6.85 1.76 -10.53
C GLY A 54 -5.86 2.91 -10.42
N TYR A 55 -6.39 4.06 -10.09
CA TYR A 55 -5.65 5.31 -9.91
C TYR A 55 -5.94 5.82 -8.50
N GLN A 56 -4.90 6.19 -7.78
CA GLN A 56 -5.03 6.69 -6.41
C GLN A 56 -4.49 8.12 -6.32
N THR A 57 -5.17 8.94 -5.53
CA THR A 57 -4.65 10.24 -5.12
C THR A 57 -3.89 10.07 -3.83
N VAL A 58 -2.62 10.41 -3.83
CA VAL A 58 -1.83 10.50 -2.60
C VAL A 58 -2.09 11.86 -1.97
N ILE A 59 -2.52 11.85 -0.71
CA ILE A 59 -2.80 13.06 0.06
C ILE A 59 -1.77 13.13 1.18
N GLU A 60 -1.05 14.26 1.23
CA GLU A 60 -0.15 14.54 2.36
C GLU A 60 -0.96 14.69 3.64
N THR A 61 -0.79 13.73 4.54
CA THR A 61 -1.56 13.68 5.80
C THR A 61 -0.92 14.43 6.95
N ASN A 62 0.31 14.91 6.81
CA ASN A 62 0.99 15.67 7.86
C ASN A 62 0.25 16.97 8.23
N ASN A 63 -0.57 17.50 7.31
CA ASN A 63 -1.41 18.68 7.51
C ASN A 63 -2.84 18.33 7.92
N ILE A 64 -3.21 17.05 7.99
CA ILE A 64 -4.51 16.60 8.48
C ILE A 64 -4.28 16.08 9.90
N PRO A 65 -4.71 16.82 10.93
CA PRO A 65 -4.49 16.38 12.30
C PRO A 65 -5.26 15.09 12.56
N THR A 66 -4.62 14.20 13.25
CA THR A 66 -5.19 13.09 13.98
C THR A 66 -5.30 11.75 13.23
N GLY A 67 -4.26 11.00 13.35
CA GLY A 67 -4.33 9.57 13.12
C GLY A 67 -3.00 8.91 13.42
N VAL A 68 -3.06 7.63 13.64
CA VAL A 68 -1.90 6.81 13.99
C VAL A 68 -1.75 5.75 12.94
N ASN A 69 -0.64 5.80 12.20
CA ASN A 69 -0.23 4.69 11.36
C ASN A 69 0.41 3.62 12.24
N PHE A 70 0.07 2.38 12.00
CA PHE A 70 0.56 1.26 12.79
C PHE A 70 0.87 0.03 11.93
N THR A 71 1.67 -0.86 12.47
CA THR A 71 1.84 -2.23 11.98
C THR A 71 1.35 -3.22 13.02
N LEU A 72 0.83 -4.36 12.53
CA LEU A 72 0.52 -5.52 13.37
C LEU A 72 1.29 -6.73 12.83
N ASP A 73 1.99 -7.40 13.72
CA ASP A 73 2.54 -8.72 13.49
C ASP A 73 1.66 -9.74 14.20
N VAL A 74 1.02 -10.61 13.42
CA VAL A 74 0.05 -11.58 13.91
C VAL A 74 0.54 -12.99 13.64
N GLU A 75 0.58 -13.82 14.66
CA GLU A 75 0.83 -15.25 14.55
C GLU A 75 -0.47 -16.01 14.85
N ALA A 76 -0.94 -16.78 13.88
CA ALA A 76 -2.15 -17.58 14.01
C ALA A 76 -1.83 -19.04 14.34
N ALA A 77 -2.76 -19.72 14.99
CA ALA A 77 -2.74 -21.16 15.09
C ALA A 77 -2.96 -21.78 13.70
N SER A 78 -2.27 -22.86 13.37
CA SER A 78 -2.29 -23.47 12.03
C SER A 78 -3.70 -23.83 11.57
N GLU A 79 -4.54 -24.28 12.49
CA GLU A 79 -5.94 -24.64 12.26
C GLU A 79 -6.86 -23.42 12.05
N SER A 80 -6.40 -22.22 12.40
CA SER A 80 -7.21 -20.99 12.38
C SER A 80 -6.73 -19.97 11.36
N VAL A 81 -5.73 -20.28 10.55
CA VAL A 81 -5.09 -19.34 9.60
C VAL A 81 -6.09 -18.66 8.69
N SER A 82 -6.99 -19.43 8.05
CA SER A 82 -7.99 -18.90 7.13
C SER A 82 -8.98 -17.96 7.82
N TYR A 83 -9.42 -18.33 9.02
CA TYR A 83 -10.33 -17.51 9.80
C TYR A 83 -9.68 -16.20 10.27
N VAL A 84 -8.45 -16.29 10.79
CA VAL A 84 -7.69 -15.09 11.21
C VAL A 84 -7.45 -14.17 10.01
N LEU A 85 -7.08 -14.71 8.84
CA LEU A 85 -6.89 -13.95 7.62
C LEU A 85 -8.18 -13.21 7.20
N GLU A 86 -9.32 -13.90 7.25
CA GLU A 86 -10.62 -13.31 6.93
C GLU A 86 -10.94 -12.13 7.88
N VAL A 87 -10.71 -12.29 9.18
CA VAL A 87 -10.91 -11.22 10.17
C VAL A 87 -10.01 -10.03 9.86
N LEU A 88 -8.72 -10.25 9.59
CA LEU A 88 -7.76 -9.18 9.29
C LEU A 88 -8.11 -8.44 8.00
N CYS A 89 -8.55 -9.15 6.96
CA CYS A 89 -8.93 -8.55 5.68
C CYS A 89 -10.23 -7.73 5.74
N ASN A 90 -11.10 -8.04 6.69
CA ASN A 90 -12.36 -7.29 6.91
C ASN A 90 -12.27 -6.23 8.02
N ASP A 91 -11.10 -6.05 8.61
CA ASP A 91 -10.89 -5.11 9.70
C ASP A 91 -10.95 -3.65 9.22
N PRO A 92 -11.71 -2.76 9.89
CA PRO A 92 -11.90 -1.37 9.43
C PRO A 92 -10.65 -0.49 9.52
N TYR A 93 -9.68 -0.85 10.36
CA TYR A 93 -8.45 -0.07 10.55
C TYR A 93 -7.25 -0.64 9.79
N ILE A 94 -7.32 -1.88 9.32
CA ILE A 94 -6.28 -2.52 8.53
C ILE A 94 -6.44 -2.12 7.05
N ARG A 95 -5.34 -1.77 6.41
CA ARG A 95 -5.30 -1.36 4.99
C ARG A 95 -4.56 -2.36 4.12
N GLN A 96 -3.59 -3.05 4.69
CA GLN A 96 -2.76 -4.02 3.98
C GLN A 96 -2.54 -5.23 4.86
N VAL A 97 -2.63 -6.42 4.27
CA VAL A 97 -2.34 -7.70 4.94
C VAL A 97 -1.40 -8.49 4.05
N TYR A 98 -0.27 -8.88 4.60
CA TYR A 98 0.75 -9.69 3.94
C TYR A 98 0.93 -11.00 4.69
N SER A 99 0.99 -12.11 3.97
CA SER A 99 1.52 -13.36 4.52
C SER A 99 3.04 -13.32 4.40
N THR A 100 3.74 -13.54 5.51
CA THR A 100 5.20 -13.51 5.56
C THR A 100 5.80 -14.91 5.62
N THR A 101 7.11 -15.02 5.36
CA THR A 101 7.84 -16.27 5.54
C THR A 101 7.83 -16.65 7.01
N GLY A 102 7.32 -17.81 7.31
CA GLY A 102 7.10 -18.32 8.66
C GLY A 102 5.73 -18.96 8.75
N ASN A 103 5.58 -19.94 9.66
CA ASN A 103 4.31 -20.64 9.77
C ASN A 103 3.23 -19.70 10.33
N CYS A 104 2.19 -19.46 9.55
CA CYS A 104 0.95 -18.80 10.01
C CYS A 104 1.16 -17.36 10.49
N ARG A 105 2.05 -16.59 9.85
CA ARG A 105 2.34 -15.20 10.20
C ARG A 105 1.81 -14.23 9.17
N PHE A 106 1.22 -13.15 9.68
CA PHE A 106 0.73 -12.02 8.90
C PHE A 106 1.40 -10.74 9.38
N HIS A 107 1.80 -9.92 8.43
CA HIS A 107 2.22 -8.54 8.65
C HIS A 107 1.14 -7.62 8.09
N CYS A 108 0.60 -6.74 8.92
CA CYS A 108 -0.46 -5.81 8.53
C CYS A 108 0.01 -4.37 8.69
N ARG A 109 -0.48 -3.49 7.82
CA ARG A 109 -0.36 -2.03 8.00
C ARG A 109 -1.76 -1.46 8.12
N GLY A 110 -1.91 -0.47 8.97
CA GLY A 110 -3.22 0.13 9.23
C GLY A 110 -3.13 1.56 9.72
N TYR A 111 -4.32 2.16 9.87
CA TYR A 111 -4.50 3.51 10.34
C TYR A 111 -5.66 3.57 11.33
N ALA A 112 -5.46 4.22 12.45
CA ALA A 112 -6.49 4.46 13.47
C ALA A 112 -6.61 5.96 13.77
N PRO A 113 -7.80 6.45 14.18
CA PRO A 113 -8.01 7.87 14.43
C PRO A 113 -7.14 8.45 15.57
N ASN A 114 -6.75 7.64 16.54
CA ASN A 114 -5.91 8.02 17.67
C ASN A 114 -5.38 6.78 18.41
N ASN A 115 -4.44 6.99 19.33
CA ASN A 115 -3.83 5.93 20.14
C ASN A 115 -4.85 5.19 21.01
N THR A 116 -5.85 5.87 21.56
CA THR A 116 -6.86 5.26 22.43
C THR A 116 -7.71 4.27 21.65
N THR A 117 -8.16 4.67 20.46
CA THR A 117 -8.91 3.78 19.56
C THR A 117 -8.07 2.60 19.13
N LEU A 118 -6.80 2.82 18.76
CA LEU A 118 -5.87 1.76 18.37
C LEU A 118 -5.70 0.73 19.52
N SER A 119 -5.39 1.20 20.72
CA SER A 119 -5.18 0.33 21.88
C SER A 119 -6.41 -0.51 22.23
N SER A 120 -7.59 0.10 22.14
CA SER A 120 -8.87 -0.60 22.39
C SER A 120 -9.14 -1.64 21.30
N HIS A 121 -8.85 -1.30 20.04
CA HIS A 121 -9.07 -2.18 18.92
C HIS A 121 -8.11 -3.38 18.90
N VAL A 122 -6.83 -3.16 19.16
CA VAL A 122 -5.82 -4.24 19.28
C VAL A 122 -6.21 -5.23 20.36
N ARG A 123 -6.65 -4.71 21.51
CA ARG A 123 -7.16 -5.55 22.62
C ARG A 123 -8.42 -6.31 22.21
N TYR A 124 -9.32 -5.67 21.48
CA TYR A 124 -10.53 -6.33 20.97
C TYR A 124 -10.16 -7.47 20.01
N LEU A 125 -9.32 -7.23 19.03
CA LEU A 125 -8.84 -8.25 18.08
C LEU A 125 -8.24 -9.45 18.82
N TYR A 126 -7.32 -9.22 19.75
CA TYR A 126 -6.67 -10.29 20.49
C TYR A 126 -7.64 -11.13 21.29
N ASN A 127 -8.62 -10.50 21.96
CA ASN A 127 -9.55 -11.20 22.84
C ASN A 127 -10.71 -11.90 22.11
N HIS A 128 -11.10 -11.41 20.93
CA HIS A 128 -12.29 -11.89 20.21
C HIS A 128 -11.98 -12.72 18.96
N THR A 129 -10.74 -12.71 18.47
CA THR A 129 -10.35 -13.52 17.33
C THR A 129 -9.70 -14.81 17.79
N LYS A 130 -10.46 -15.90 17.73
CA LYS A 130 -9.94 -17.23 18.10
C LYS A 130 -8.80 -17.62 17.17
N GLY A 131 -7.72 -18.18 17.77
CA GLY A 131 -6.59 -18.68 17.00
C GLY A 131 -5.47 -17.66 16.79
N ILE A 132 -5.56 -16.45 17.28
CA ILE A 132 -4.38 -15.56 17.40
C ILE A 132 -3.54 -16.06 18.58
N ARG A 133 -2.28 -16.46 18.31
CA ARG A 133 -1.30 -16.87 19.32
C ARG A 133 -0.47 -15.71 19.83
N ARG A 134 -0.12 -14.80 18.90
CA ARG A 134 0.66 -13.60 19.19
C ARG A 134 0.15 -12.46 18.33
N LEU A 135 0.06 -11.28 18.92
CA LEU A 135 -0.27 -10.05 18.25
C LEU A 135 0.62 -8.95 18.81
N GLU A 136 1.43 -8.35 17.96
CA GLU A 136 2.29 -7.23 18.30
C GLU A 136 1.86 -6.03 17.46
N CYS A 137 1.63 -4.91 18.15
CA CYS A 137 1.28 -3.64 17.52
C CYS A 137 2.43 -2.66 17.69
N GLN A 138 2.86 -2.06 16.60
CA GLN A 138 3.88 -1.01 16.58
C GLN A 138 3.31 0.25 15.94
N ILE A 139 3.52 1.39 16.58
CA ILE A 139 3.13 2.69 16.03
C ILE A 139 4.27 3.18 15.13
N ILE A 140 3.93 3.59 13.92
CA ILE A 140 4.88 4.20 13.00
C ILE A 140 5.08 5.66 13.44
N MET A 141 6.26 5.96 13.95
CA MET A 141 6.61 7.29 14.44
C MET A 141 6.99 8.25 13.33
N ALA A 142 7.64 7.74 12.28
CA ALA A 142 8.02 8.50 11.09
C ALA A 142 8.11 7.58 9.88
N THR A 143 7.80 8.12 8.72
CA THR A 143 7.99 7.43 7.43
C THR A 143 9.07 8.18 6.68
N TYR A 144 10.19 7.52 6.42
CA TYR A 144 11.32 8.09 5.69
C TYR A 144 11.27 7.77 4.20
N MET A 145 10.60 6.71 3.82
CA MET A 145 10.37 6.32 2.42
C MET A 145 9.13 5.44 2.35
N ASP A 146 8.24 5.72 1.42
CA ASP A 146 7.09 4.87 1.10
C ASP A 146 6.91 4.86 -0.43
N ILE A 147 7.21 3.71 -1.04
CA ILE A 147 7.17 3.54 -2.50
C ILE A 147 5.85 2.91 -2.95
N ASP A 148 5.06 2.34 -2.02
CA ASP A 148 3.82 1.62 -2.34
C ASP A 148 2.73 2.52 -2.95
N GLY A 149 2.85 3.83 -2.79
CA GLY A 149 1.94 4.81 -3.39
C GLY A 149 2.52 5.56 -4.58
N GLY A 150 3.75 5.25 -5.02
CA GLY A 150 4.42 5.98 -6.09
C GLY A 150 4.84 7.41 -5.71
N VAL A 151 4.91 7.71 -4.42
CA VAL A 151 5.41 8.99 -3.90
C VAL A 151 6.85 8.81 -3.47
N GLU A 152 7.75 9.54 -4.11
CA GLU A 152 9.07 9.79 -3.55
C GLU A 152 8.89 10.85 -2.45
N TYR A 153 9.00 10.43 -1.19
CA TYR A 153 9.19 11.40 -0.11
C TYR A 153 10.58 12.02 -0.26
N GLU A 154 10.70 13.31 0.06
CA GLU A 154 12.00 13.98 0.06
C GLU A 154 13.02 13.11 0.79
N LYS A 155 14.14 12.82 0.13
CA LYS A 155 15.23 12.06 0.74
C LYS A 155 15.58 12.73 2.07
N TYR A 156 15.60 11.93 3.13
CA TYR A 156 16.05 12.38 4.43
C TYR A 156 17.41 13.08 4.27
N GLN A 157 17.41 14.40 4.35
CA GLN A 157 18.64 15.15 4.53
C GLN A 157 18.98 15.01 6.00
N GLU A 158 20.07 14.31 6.30
CA GLU A 158 20.69 14.37 7.61
C GLU A 158 20.87 15.86 7.95
N SER A 159 19.96 16.40 8.73
CA SER A 159 20.18 17.70 9.35
C SER A 159 21.36 17.50 10.29
N GLU A 160 22.42 18.29 10.09
CA GLU A 160 23.61 18.43 10.90
C GLU A 160 23.27 18.85 12.35
N HIS A 161 22.65 17.97 13.13
CA HIS A 161 22.32 18.21 14.54
C HIS A 161 22.68 17.00 15.42
N LEU A 162 23.83 16.37 15.14
CA LEU A 162 24.50 15.45 16.08
C LEU A 162 25.91 15.93 16.40
N GLU A 163 26.05 17.24 16.61
CA GLU A 163 27.20 17.79 17.33
C GLU A 163 26.71 18.81 18.35
N ARG A 164 26.43 18.32 19.58
CA ARG A 164 26.74 18.96 20.87
C ARG A 164 26.51 18.00 22.02
#